data_26c2a033c817d0f2d3236d0a61ea6ea0
#
_entry.id   26c2a033c817d0f2d3236d0a61ea6ea0
#
_cell.length_a   1.000
_cell.length_b   1.000
_cell.length_c   1.000
_cell.angle_alpha   90.00
_cell.angle_beta   90.00
_cell.angle_gamma   90.00
#
_symmetry.space_group_name_H-M   'P 1'
#
loop_
_entity.id
_entity.type
_entity.pdbx_description
1 polymer ?
#
loop_
_entity_poly.entity_id
_entity_poly.type
_entity_poly.pdbx_seq_one_letter_code
_entity_poly.pdbx_strand_id
1 'polypeptide(L)' 'MEMSEVKAQIKDYVRDHYKYYGLYPYDVEVGNVVYSYEEYMDILSMTV' A
#
# COMPACT_ATOMS: atom_id res chain seq x y z
N MET A 1 3.67 14.01 -3.88
CA MET A 1 4.17 12.70 -4.32
C MET A 1 3.24 12.14 -5.38
N GLU A 2 3.79 11.63 -6.47
CA GLU A 2 2.96 11.10 -7.55
C GLU A 2 2.27 9.80 -7.11
N MET A 3 1.08 9.58 -7.64
CA MET A 3 0.29 8.40 -7.28
C MET A 3 0.98 7.10 -7.70
N SER A 4 1.69 7.10 -8.82
CA SER A 4 2.44 5.91 -9.24
C SER A 4 3.52 5.54 -8.24
N GLU A 5 4.15 6.53 -7.63
CA GLU A 5 5.17 6.31 -6.61
C GLU A 5 4.54 5.82 -5.32
N VAL A 6 3.41 6.40 -4.94
CA VAL A 6 2.66 5.95 -3.77
C VAL A 6 2.23 4.50 -3.94
N LYS A 7 1.70 4.18 -5.12
CA LYS A 7 1.30 2.80 -5.41
C LYS A 7 2.47 1.83 -5.31
N ALA A 8 3.64 2.22 -5.84
CA ALA A 8 4.81 1.36 -5.79
C ALA A 8 5.24 1.09 -4.34
N GLN A 9 5.24 2.12 -3.51
CA GLN A 9 5.62 1.97 -2.10
C GLN A 9 4.63 1.11 -1.35
N ILE A 10 3.33 1.31 -1.59
CA ILE A 10 2.29 0.49 -0.96
C ILE A 10 2.46 -0.97 -1.38
N LYS A 11 2.65 -1.19 -2.67
CA LYS A 11 2.80 -2.55 -3.21
C LYS A 11 3.97 -3.28 -2.56
N ASP A 12 5.10 -2.60 -2.45
CA ASP A 12 6.28 -3.21 -1.84
C ASP A 12 6.05 -3.55 -0.38
N TYR A 13 5.46 -2.63 0.37
CA TYR A 13 5.20 -2.85 1.79
C TYR A 13 4.21 -3.99 2.00
N VAL A 14 3.11 -3.98 1.25
CA VAL A 14 2.07 -5.01 1.38
C VAL A 14 2.62 -6.38 1.02
N ARG A 15 3.41 -6.45 -0.05
CA ARG A 15 4.02 -7.72 -0.46
C ARG A 15 4.92 -8.28 0.63
N ASP A 16 5.78 -7.44 1.20
CA ASP A 16 6.69 -7.87 2.24
C ASP A 16 5.93 -8.28 3.50
N HIS A 17 4.92 -7.51 3.86
CA HIS A 17 4.10 -7.82 5.04
C HIS A 17 3.39 -9.16 4.87
N TYR A 18 2.82 -9.38 3.70
CA TYR A 18 2.13 -10.64 3.41
C TYR A 18 3.11 -11.82 3.43
N LYS A 19 4.28 -11.61 2.87
CA LYS A 19 5.30 -12.66 2.84
C LYS A 19 5.76 -13.04 4.25
N TYR A 20 5.83 -12.06 5.13
CA TYR A 20 6.35 -12.26 6.48
C TYR A 20 5.28 -12.77 7.45
N TYR A 21 4.08 -12.22 7.37
CA TYR A 21 3.01 -12.53 8.32
C TYR A 21 1.90 -13.40 7.73
N GLY A 22 1.84 -13.53 6.43
CA GLY A 22 0.80 -14.33 5.78
C GLY A 22 -0.55 -13.64 5.69
N LEU A 23 -0.58 -12.32 5.93
CA LEU A 23 -1.82 -11.55 5.82
C LEU A 23 -1.50 -10.11 5.44
N TYR A 24 -2.51 -9.39 4.95
CA TYR A 24 -2.36 -8.00 4.55
C TYR A 24 -2.40 -7.07 5.76
N PRO A 25 -1.66 -5.96 5.73
CA PRO A 25 -1.69 -5.01 6.83
C PRO A 25 -3.02 -4.25 6.90
N TYR A 26 -3.34 -3.76 8.09
CA TYR A 26 -4.53 -2.94 8.29
C TYR A 26 -4.43 -1.60 7.60
N ASP A 27 -3.23 -1.04 7.58
CA ASP A 27 -2.98 0.25 6.96
C ASP A 27 -1.54 0.31 6.49
N VAL A 28 -1.27 1.32 5.66
CA VAL A 28 0.08 1.57 5.15
C VAL A 28 0.33 3.06 5.21
N GLU A 29 1.48 3.44 5.74
CA GLU A 29 1.89 4.84 5.78
C GLU A 29 2.89 5.12 4.67
N VAL A 30 2.57 6.12 3.85
CA VAL A 30 3.48 6.60 2.80
C VAL A 30 3.65 8.09 2.99
N GLY A 31 4.88 8.52 3.20
CA GLY A 31 5.15 9.89 3.59
C GLY A 31 4.54 10.14 4.95
N ASN A 32 3.69 11.15 5.05
CA ASN A 32 2.99 11.45 6.29
C ASN A 32 1.50 11.13 6.19
N VAL A 33 1.12 10.29 5.24
CA VAL A 33 -0.28 9.94 5.00
C VAL A 33 -0.49 8.48 5.31
N VAL A 34 -1.51 8.19 6.12
CA VAL A 34 -1.86 6.81 6.46
C VAL A 34 -3.05 6.40 5.58
N TYR A 35 -2.88 5.30 4.87
CA TYR A 35 -3.92 4.74 4.01
C TYR A 35 -4.50 3.52 4.68
N SER A 36 -5.82 3.52 4.86
CA SER A 36 -6.50 2.37 5.43
C SER A 36 -6.51 1.20 4.43
N TYR A 37 -6.96 0.03 4.89
CA TYR A 37 -7.00 -1.15 4.04
C TYR A 37 -7.77 -0.88 2.74
N GLU A 38 -8.97 -0.30 2.84
CA GLU A 38 -9.77 0.01 1.66
C GLU A 38 -9.06 1.01 0.76
N GLU A 39 -8.46 2.01 1.35
CA GLU A 39 -7.80 3.07 0.59
C GLU A 39 -6.60 2.54 -0.18
N TYR A 40 -5.75 1.77 0.47
CA TYR A 40 -4.57 1.29 -0.24
C TYR A 40 -4.93 0.20 -1.27
N MET A 41 -5.97 -0.59 -1.02
CA MET A 41 -6.42 -1.56 -2.01
C MET A 41 -6.95 -0.86 -3.26
N ASP A 42 -7.66 0.26 -3.08
CA ASP A 42 -8.10 1.08 -4.21
C ASP A 42 -6.92 1.60 -5.01
N ILE A 43 -5.90 2.08 -4.31
CA ILE A 43 -4.70 2.59 -4.97
C ILE A 43 -4.00 1.47 -5.75
N LEU A 44 -3.92 0.28 -5.17
CA LEU A 44 -3.29 -0.85 -5.85
C LEU A 44 -4.04 -1.27 -7.10
N SER A 45 -5.34 -1.02 -7.17
CA SER A 45 -6.15 -1.36 -8.32
C SER A 45 -6.15 -0.28 -9.39
N MET A 46 -5.56 0.88 -9.12
CA MET A 46 -5.47 1.95 -10.10
C MET A 46 -4.48 1.63 -11.20
N THR A 47 -4.76 2.16 -12.40
CA THR A 47 -3.84 2.04 -13.54
C THR A 47 -2.95 3.28 -13.58
N VAL A 48 -1.92 3.28 -12.80
CA VAL A 48 -0.98 4.40 -12.74
C VAL A 48 0.45 3.92 -12.83
#